data_03c0b8ef6cd8ffdd59bad9bfb029b50b
#
_entry.id   03c0b8ef6cd8ffdd59bad9bfb029b50b
#
_cell.length_a   1.000
_cell.length_b   1.000
_cell.length_c   1.000
_cell.angle_alpha   90.00
_cell.angle_beta   90.00
_cell.angle_gamma   90.00
#
_symmetry.space_group_name_H-M   'P 1'
#
loop_
_entity.id
_entity.type
_entity.pdbx_description
1 polymer ?
#
loop_
_entity_poly.entity_id
_entity_poly.type
_entity_poly.pdbx_seq_one_letter_code
_entity_poly.pdbx_strand_id
1 'polypeptide(L)'
;MLKEAKKALRVTHPIYDTEIANLLMAGANDLELAGVILPGAVTFTIGTDDAVADTSTLTDPLCQRAIITYAAARFGNPPNYTQIKDSYDEQKAQLAHATGYTNYGNAETDSGEDDSDDEG
;
A
#
# COMPACT_ATOMS: atom_id res chain seq x y z
N MET A 1 -5.98 -7.31 6.72
CA MET A 1 -5.83 -6.59 5.43
C MET A 1 -6.73 -7.12 4.35
N LEU A 2 -6.76 -8.41 4.13
CA LEU A 2 -7.61 -9.00 3.09
C LEU A 2 -9.08 -8.71 3.31
N LYS A 3 -9.54 -8.84 4.54
CA LYS A 3 -10.94 -8.62 4.88
C LYS A 3 -11.39 -7.20 4.53
N GLU A 4 -10.56 -6.24 4.88
CA GLU A 4 -10.85 -4.83 4.61
C GLU A 4 -10.85 -4.55 3.11
N ALA A 5 -9.91 -5.15 2.38
CA ALA A 5 -9.86 -4.98 0.94
C ALA A 5 -11.09 -5.58 0.27
N LYS A 6 -11.51 -6.77 0.68
CA LYS A 6 -12.69 -7.41 0.11
C LYS A 6 -13.94 -6.57 0.35
N LYS A 7 -14.04 -5.96 1.52
CA LYS A 7 -15.16 -5.05 1.81
C LYS A 7 -15.15 -3.85 0.86
N ALA A 8 -13.98 -3.25 0.68
CA ALA A 8 -13.85 -2.08 -0.18
C ALA A 8 -14.17 -2.41 -1.63
N LEU A 9 -13.79 -3.60 -2.07
CA LEU A 9 -14.03 -4.06 -3.43
C LEU A 9 -15.42 -4.68 -3.61
N ARG A 10 -16.17 -4.84 -2.52
CA ARG A 10 -17.51 -5.44 -2.52
C ARG A 10 -17.48 -6.87 -3.05
N VAL A 11 -16.47 -7.62 -2.65
CA VAL A 11 -16.27 -9.00 -3.04
C VAL A 11 -16.41 -9.89 -1.82
N THR A 12 -17.21 -10.95 -1.94
CA THR A 12 -17.39 -11.89 -0.84
C THR A 12 -16.91 -13.29 -1.17
N HIS A 13 -16.82 -13.61 -2.46
CA HIS A 13 -16.49 -14.97 -2.90
C HIS A 13 -14.99 -15.24 -2.75
N PRO A 14 -14.61 -16.36 -2.14
CA PRO A 14 -13.20 -16.65 -1.89
C PRO A 14 -12.37 -16.93 -3.13
N ILE A 15 -13.00 -17.13 -4.29
CA ILE A 15 -12.28 -17.41 -5.53
C ILE A 15 -11.34 -16.26 -5.92
N TYR A 16 -11.63 -15.05 -5.43
CA TYR A 16 -10.82 -13.87 -5.76
C TYR A 16 -9.72 -13.58 -4.74
N ASP A 17 -9.62 -14.39 -3.68
CA ASP A 17 -8.72 -14.07 -2.58
C ASP A 17 -7.26 -14.04 -3.01
N THR A 18 -6.83 -14.99 -3.85
CA THR A 18 -5.45 -15.02 -4.32
C THR A 18 -5.12 -13.79 -5.16
N GLU A 19 -6.02 -13.41 -6.05
CA GLU A 19 -5.81 -12.24 -6.90
C GLU A 19 -5.73 -10.97 -6.05
N ILE A 20 -6.65 -10.83 -5.10
CA ILE A 20 -6.67 -9.66 -4.23
C ILE A 20 -5.41 -9.60 -3.38
N ALA A 21 -4.99 -10.74 -2.80
CA ALA A 21 -3.78 -10.80 -2.00
C ALA A 21 -2.56 -10.35 -2.81
N ASN A 22 -2.45 -10.82 -4.05
CA ASN A 22 -1.34 -10.43 -4.92
C ASN A 22 -1.35 -8.95 -5.22
N LEU A 23 -2.54 -8.37 -5.46
CA LEU A 23 -2.65 -6.94 -5.70
C LEU A 23 -2.28 -6.12 -4.47
N LEU A 24 -2.64 -6.59 -3.29
CA LEU A 24 -2.28 -5.89 -2.05
C LEU A 24 -0.77 -5.91 -1.84
N MET A 25 -0.13 -7.04 -2.08
CA MET A 25 1.33 -7.13 -1.97
C MET A 25 2.01 -6.23 -2.99
N ALA A 26 1.48 -6.19 -4.22
CA ALA A 26 2.03 -5.31 -5.25
C ALA A 26 1.87 -3.84 -4.87
N GLY A 27 0.74 -3.48 -4.27
CA GLY A 27 0.51 -2.11 -3.83
C GLY A 27 1.49 -1.70 -2.74
N ALA A 28 1.73 -2.59 -1.77
CA ALA A 28 2.71 -2.31 -0.73
C ALA A 28 4.10 -2.10 -1.34
N ASN A 29 4.47 -2.94 -2.30
CA ASN A 29 5.75 -2.82 -2.97
C ASN A 29 5.85 -1.51 -3.75
N ASP A 30 4.76 -1.09 -4.38
CA ASP A 30 4.75 0.17 -5.14
C ASP A 30 4.99 1.36 -4.21
N LEU A 31 4.42 1.35 -3.02
CA LEU A 31 4.66 2.40 -2.04
C LEU A 31 6.14 2.42 -1.62
N GLU A 32 6.71 1.24 -1.38
CA GLU A 32 8.11 1.16 -0.99
C GLU A 32 9.04 1.67 -2.09
N LEU A 33 8.71 1.40 -3.34
CA LEU A 33 9.49 1.91 -4.46
C LEU A 33 9.41 3.43 -4.55
N ALA A 34 8.33 4.02 -4.05
CA ALA A 34 8.17 5.48 -4.03
C ALA A 34 8.87 6.11 -2.82
N GLY A 35 9.50 5.32 -1.97
CA GLY A 35 10.23 5.83 -0.82
C GLY A 35 9.46 5.79 0.49
N VAL A 36 8.28 5.19 0.50
CA VAL A 36 7.48 5.07 1.72
C VAL A 36 8.01 3.92 2.56
N ILE A 37 8.22 4.17 3.84
CA ILE A 37 8.61 3.12 4.78
C ILE A 37 7.32 2.66 5.48
N LEU A 38 6.91 1.44 5.19
CA LEU A 38 5.70 0.90 5.79
C LEU A 38 5.97 0.48 7.25
N PRO A 39 5.10 0.88 8.19
CA PRO A 39 5.28 0.48 9.60
C PRO A 39 4.80 -0.95 9.88
N GLY A 40 4.85 -1.80 8.91
CA GLY A 40 4.48 -3.20 9.01
C GLY A 40 4.55 -3.82 7.64
N ALA A 41 4.20 -5.09 7.55
CA ALA A 41 4.31 -5.84 6.30
C ALA A 41 2.92 -6.24 5.79
N VAL A 42 2.81 -6.36 4.47
CA VAL A 42 1.64 -6.93 3.82
C VAL A 42 2.06 -8.29 3.28
N THR A 43 1.65 -9.35 3.95
CA THR A 43 2.06 -10.71 3.61
C THR A 43 0.86 -11.64 3.66
N PHE A 44 0.90 -12.65 2.81
CA PHE A 44 -0.14 -13.68 2.75
C PHE A 44 0.50 -15.03 2.50
N THR A 45 -0.11 -16.06 3.06
CA THR A 45 0.28 -17.44 2.78
C THR A 45 -0.81 -18.04 1.89
N ILE A 46 -0.41 -18.59 0.74
CA ILE A 46 -1.33 -19.19 -0.21
C ILE A 46 -1.10 -20.68 -0.24
N GLY A 47 -2.11 -21.44 0.15
CA GLY A 47 -2.03 -22.90 0.18
C GLY A 47 -2.17 -23.52 -1.20
N THR A 48 -1.98 -24.84 -1.25
CA THR A 48 -2.07 -25.57 -2.52
C THR A 48 -3.49 -25.61 -3.08
N ASP A 49 -4.47 -25.34 -2.23
CA ASP A 49 -5.89 -25.27 -2.64
C ASP A 49 -6.35 -23.84 -2.84
N ASP A 50 -5.41 -22.90 -2.99
CA ASP A 50 -5.66 -21.48 -3.14
C ASP A 50 -6.30 -20.83 -1.92
N ALA A 51 -6.28 -21.49 -0.79
CA ALA A 51 -6.72 -20.88 0.46
C ALA A 51 -5.68 -19.82 0.87
N VAL A 52 -6.17 -18.64 1.19
CA VAL A 52 -5.30 -17.49 1.51
C VAL A 52 -5.42 -17.18 3.00
N ALA A 53 -4.28 -17.17 3.68
CA ALA A 53 -4.18 -16.73 5.07
C ALA A 53 -3.50 -15.38 5.12
N ASP A 54 -4.12 -14.44 5.80
CA ASP A 54 -3.59 -13.08 5.93
C ASP A 54 -2.63 -13.04 7.10
N THR A 55 -1.34 -12.90 6.80
CA THR A 55 -0.28 -12.82 7.81
C THR A 55 0.27 -11.41 7.94
N SER A 56 -0.44 -10.42 7.40
CA SER A 56 0.01 -9.04 7.40
C SER A 56 0.12 -8.46 8.81
N THR A 57 1.14 -7.63 9.01
CA THR A 57 1.34 -6.93 10.27
C THR A 57 1.09 -5.42 10.15
N LEU A 58 0.86 -4.94 8.94
CA LEU A 58 0.57 -3.53 8.71
C LEU A 58 -0.80 -3.17 9.26
N THR A 59 -0.82 -2.21 10.19
CA THR A 59 -2.07 -1.74 10.79
C THR A 59 -2.32 -0.24 10.57
N ASP A 60 -1.36 0.48 10.03
CA ASP A 60 -1.51 1.92 9.82
C ASP A 60 -2.63 2.21 8.82
N PRO A 61 -3.66 2.99 9.21
CA PRO A 61 -4.83 3.17 8.35
C PRO A 61 -4.52 3.89 7.04
N LEU A 62 -3.59 4.84 7.05
CA LEU A 62 -3.27 5.59 5.83
C LEU A 62 -2.59 4.71 4.81
N CYS A 63 -1.66 3.88 5.26
CA CYS A 63 -0.98 2.94 4.37
C CYS A 63 -1.93 1.88 3.86
N GLN A 64 -2.79 1.35 4.73
CA GLN A 64 -3.78 0.35 4.32
C GLN A 64 -4.71 0.92 3.25
N ARG A 65 -5.17 2.14 3.45
CA ARG A 65 -6.07 2.80 2.52
C ARG A 65 -5.44 2.95 1.14
N ALA A 66 -4.19 3.42 1.10
CA ALA A 66 -3.49 3.58 -0.18
C ALA A 66 -3.33 2.24 -0.89
N ILE A 67 -2.97 1.20 -0.16
CA ILE A 67 -2.77 -0.12 -0.73
C ILE A 67 -4.09 -0.69 -1.27
N ILE A 68 -5.17 -0.51 -0.53
CA ILE A 68 -6.48 -0.97 -0.98
C ILE A 68 -6.93 -0.19 -2.22
N THR A 69 -6.66 1.11 -2.27
CA THR A 69 -6.95 1.93 -3.45
C THR A 69 -6.19 1.42 -4.67
N TYR A 70 -4.92 1.05 -4.48
CA TYR A 70 -4.12 0.45 -5.55
C TYR A 70 -4.79 -0.80 -6.10
N ALA A 71 -5.22 -1.68 -5.20
CA ALA A 71 -5.88 -2.92 -5.59
C ALA A 71 -7.20 -2.63 -6.31
N ALA A 72 -7.96 -1.66 -5.81
CA ALA A 72 -9.25 -1.30 -6.41
C ALA A 72 -9.10 -0.80 -7.84
N ALA A 73 -8.01 -0.10 -8.14
CA ALA A 73 -7.78 0.40 -9.50
C ALA A 73 -7.52 -0.73 -10.48
N ARG A 74 -7.05 -1.86 -10.01
CA ARG A 74 -6.63 -2.96 -10.88
C ARG A 74 -7.53 -4.18 -10.86
N PHE A 75 -8.37 -4.29 -9.86
CA PHE A 75 -9.23 -5.46 -9.73
C PHE A 75 -10.47 -5.30 -10.62
N GLY A 76 -10.64 -6.24 -11.54
CA GLY A 76 -11.86 -6.34 -12.32
C GLY A 76 -12.12 -5.23 -13.34
N ASN A 77 -11.09 -4.49 -13.76
CA ASN A 77 -11.23 -3.43 -14.76
C ASN A 77 -12.35 -2.44 -14.44
N PRO A 78 -12.24 -1.69 -13.33
CA PRO A 78 -13.32 -0.79 -12.95
C PRO A 78 -13.53 0.32 -14.00
N PRO A 79 -14.79 0.73 -14.23
CA PRO A 79 -15.06 1.77 -15.23
C PRO A 79 -14.52 3.14 -14.83
N ASN A 80 -14.30 3.36 -13.54
CA ASN A 80 -13.73 4.61 -13.04
C ASN A 80 -12.25 4.47 -12.70
N TYR A 81 -11.52 3.68 -13.49
CA TYR A 81 -10.12 3.40 -13.25
C TYR A 81 -9.28 4.67 -13.08
N THR A 82 -9.46 5.63 -13.98
CA THR A 82 -8.65 6.86 -13.93
C THR A 82 -8.84 7.61 -12.62
N GLN A 83 -10.06 7.70 -12.14
CA GLN A 83 -10.35 8.38 -10.88
C GLN A 83 -9.72 7.67 -9.70
N ILE A 84 -9.81 6.34 -9.68
CA ILE A 84 -9.22 5.55 -8.60
C ILE A 84 -7.70 5.66 -8.64
N LYS A 85 -7.11 5.58 -9.84
CA LYS A 85 -5.68 5.70 -10.00
C LYS A 85 -5.17 7.07 -9.55
N ASP A 86 -5.89 8.13 -9.90
CA ASP A 86 -5.50 9.48 -9.48
C ASP A 86 -5.58 9.61 -7.96
N SER A 87 -6.59 9.03 -7.35
CA SER A 87 -6.72 9.01 -5.90
C SER A 87 -5.54 8.29 -5.25
N TYR A 88 -5.14 7.15 -5.82
CA TYR A 88 -4.00 6.41 -5.32
C TYR A 88 -2.71 7.23 -5.47
N ASP A 89 -2.51 7.84 -6.62
CA ASP A 89 -1.31 8.64 -6.86
C ASP A 89 -1.19 9.77 -5.85
N GLU A 90 -2.30 10.39 -5.50
CA GLU A 90 -2.33 11.44 -4.50
C GLU A 90 -2.00 10.90 -3.11
N GLN A 91 -2.60 9.77 -2.74
CA GLN A 91 -2.31 9.14 -1.45
C GLN A 91 -0.85 8.75 -1.35
N LYS A 92 -0.30 8.19 -2.42
CA LYS A 92 1.10 7.81 -2.47
C LYS A 92 2.01 9.02 -2.30
N ALA A 93 1.70 10.12 -2.98
CA ALA A 93 2.48 11.34 -2.89
C ALA A 93 2.45 11.90 -1.47
N GLN A 94 1.29 11.88 -0.83
CA GLN A 94 1.18 12.35 0.55
C GLN A 94 2.05 11.53 1.50
N LEU A 95 2.02 10.21 1.36
CA LEU A 95 2.83 9.33 2.19
C LEU A 95 4.31 9.51 1.92
N ALA A 96 4.68 9.69 0.65
CA ALA A 96 6.08 9.84 0.28
C ALA A 96 6.69 11.12 0.81
N HIS A 97 5.87 12.12 1.13
CA HIS A 97 6.36 13.39 1.67
C HIS A 97 6.15 13.54 3.17
N ALA A 98 5.46 12.59 3.80
CA ALA A 98 5.15 12.70 5.22
C ALA A 98 6.32 12.20 6.07
N THR A 99 6.71 13.02 7.04
CA THR A 99 7.73 12.62 8.01
C THR A 99 7.21 11.42 8.79
N GLY A 100 8.02 10.41 8.97
CA GLY A 100 7.62 9.19 9.64
C GLY A 100 7.26 8.07 8.69
N TYR A 101 7.09 8.38 7.41
CA TYR A 101 6.81 7.38 6.38
C TYR A 101 7.93 7.29 5.34
N THR A 102 9.03 8.01 5.54
CA THR A 102 10.12 8.01 4.56
C THR A 102 11.48 7.97 5.24
N ASN A 103 12.46 7.44 4.54
CA ASN A 103 13.85 7.50 4.98
C ASN A 103 14.33 8.92 5.12
N TYR A 104 13.83 9.80 4.27
CA TYR A 104 14.25 11.17 4.28
C TYR A 104 13.95 11.82 5.63
N GLY A 105 12.75 11.60 6.15
CA GLY A 105 12.38 12.12 7.45
C GLY A 105 13.22 11.53 8.58
N ASN A 106 13.57 10.26 8.45
CA ASN A 106 14.37 9.60 9.47
C ASN A 106 15.83 10.08 9.45
N ALA A 107 16.33 10.34 8.26
CA ALA A 107 17.72 10.81 8.11
C ALA A 107 17.91 12.19 8.69
N GLU A 108 16.84 12.94 8.82
CA GLU A 108 16.88 14.26 9.36
C GLU A 108 17.42 14.35 10.75
N THR A 109 17.38 13.29 11.46
CA THR A 109 17.82 13.37 12.85
C THR A 109 19.28 13.71 12.96
N ASP A 110 20.01 13.63 11.92
CA ASP A 110 21.34 14.07 11.94
C ASP A 110 21.58 15.27 11.18
N SER A 111 21.40 15.98 10.99
CA SER A 111 21.63 16.91 10.31
C SER A 111 21.89 17.61 9.50
N GLY A 112 22.18 17.98 9.38
CA GLY A 112 22.16 18.35 8.48
C GLY A 112 21.95 18.60 7.50
N GLU A 113 22.08 18.42 7.48
CA GLU A 113 21.81 18.41 6.39
C GLU A 113 21.51 18.78 5.72
N ASP A 114 21.72 19.00 6.00
CA ASP A 114 21.25 18.94 5.12
C ASP A 114 21.03 19.44 4.62
N ASP A 115 21.16 19.78 4.88
CA ASP A 115 20.77 19.77 4.15
C ASP A 115 20.63 20.15 3.68
N SER A 116 20.72 20.46 4.00
CA SER A 116 20.46 20.33 3.32
C SER A 116 20.38 20.60 2.77
N ASP A 117 20.61 20.99 3.02
CA ASP A 117 20.45 20.80 2.30
C ASP A 117 20.39 21.14 1.95
N ASP A 118 20.53 21.52 2.35
CA ASP A 118 20.43 21.32 1.80
C ASP A 118 20.43 21.68 1.54
N GLU A 119 20.41 22.10 1.82
CA GLU A 119 20.36 21.89 1.43
C GLU A 119 20.42 21.79 1.29
N GLY A 120 20.19 22.26 2.04
CA GLY A 120 20.23 21.69 1.73
C GLY A 120 20.31 21.46 1.55
#